data_33f9ca74665308e5a59a3520b1a71d0f
#
_entry.id   33f9ca74665308e5a59a3520b1a71d0f
#
_cell.length_a   1.000
_cell.length_b   1.000
_cell.length_c   1.000
_cell.angle_alpha   90.00
_cell.angle_beta   90.00
_cell.angle_gamma   90.00
#
_symmetry.space_group_name_H-M   'P 1'
#
loop_
_entity.id
_entity.type
_entity.pdbx_description
1 polymer ?
#
loop_
_entity_poly.entity_id
_entity_poly.type
_entity_poly.pdbx_seq_one_letter_code
_entity_poly.pdbx_strand_id
1 'polypeptide(L)'
;MRPLTGAPVSFKELLDSWRQSAAAPRTATTYAVRLTVDDAAQLAALAEMFPGRSAEQLISELLSVGLKELAAAMPYVAGRRIISTDEQGDPVYEDIGPTPRFMELARLHRRALEQSPPRPPRPARTKKKRRPRRAAR
;
A
#
# COMPACT_ATOMS: atom_id res chain seq x y z
N MET A 1 4.90 -27.71 7.78
CA MET A 1 4.35 -26.42 8.24
C MET A 1 4.63 -25.37 7.16
N ARG A 2 3.63 -24.89 6.49
CA ARG A 2 3.80 -23.78 5.55
C ARG A 2 3.94 -22.49 6.37
N PRO A 3 4.99 -21.67 6.17
CA PRO A 3 5.01 -20.36 6.77
C PRO A 3 3.87 -19.54 6.16
N LEU A 4 3.05 -18.95 7.01
CA LEU A 4 2.09 -17.94 6.62
C LEU A 4 2.89 -16.80 5.99
N THR A 5 2.75 -16.63 4.69
CA THR A 5 3.42 -15.57 3.93
C THR A 5 2.75 -14.24 4.31
N GLY A 6 3.11 -13.71 5.47
CA GLY A 6 2.76 -12.36 5.86
C GLY A 6 3.48 -11.36 4.93
N ALA A 7 2.81 -10.26 4.58
CA ALA A 7 3.49 -9.18 3.88
C ALA A 7 4.71 -8.73 4.69
N PRO A 8 5.84 -8.37 4.04
CA PRO A 8 7.05 -7.96 4.73
C PRO A 8 6.77 -6.78 5.67
N VAL A 9 7.37 -6.80 6.85
CA VAL A 9 7.18 -5.79 7.89
C VAL A 9 8.35 -4.80 7.98
N SER A 10 9.43 -5.07 7.29
CA SER A 10 10.62 -4.22 7.22
C SER A 10 11.19 -4.16 5.80
N PHE A 11 11.97 -3.13 5.51
CA PHE A 11 12.65 -3.03 4.22
C PHE A 11 13.68 -4.14 3.98
N LYS A 12 14.30 -4.66 5.03
CA LYS A 12 15.20 -5.80 4.91
C LYS A 12 14.45 -7.05 4.44
N GLU A 13 13.31 -7.34 5.06
CA GLU A 13 12.45 -8.47 4.65
C GLU A 13 11.89 -8.27 3.24
N LEU A 14 11.61 -7.02 2.86
CA LEU A 14 11.18 -6.69 1.51
C LEU A 14 12.26 -7.03 0.48
N LEU A 15 13.52 -6.64 0.72
CA LEU A 15 14.65 -6.97 -0.15
C LEU A 15 14.85 -8.49 -0.29
N ASP A 16 14.67 -9.23 0.80
CA ASP A 16 14.74 -10.69 0.78
C ASP A 16 13.55 -11.30 0.01
N SER A 17 12.35 -10.73 0.14
CA SER A 17 11.14 -11.17 -0.57
C SER A 17 11.22 -10.93 -2.09
N TRP A 18 11.96 -9.93 -2.54
CA TRP A 18 12.16 -9.67 -3.97
C TRP A 18 12.94 -10.76 -4.69
N ARG A 19 13.61 -11.61 -3.94
CA ARG A 19 14.24 -12.83 -4.44
C ARG A 19 13.26 -14.01 -4.54
N GLN A 20 12.10 -13.89 -3.88
CA GLN A 20 11.05 -14.90 -3.83
C GLN A 20 9.75 -14.29 -4.38
N SER A 21 9.05 -14.98 -5.25
CA SER A 21 7.86 -14.45 -5.92
C SER A 21 6.58 -14.80 -5.16
N ALA A 22 5.91 -13.80 -4.57
CA ALA A 22 4.51 -13.91 -4.12
C ALA A 22 3.78 -12.57 -4.24
N ALA A 23 2.64 -12.54 -4.92
CA ALA A 23 1.79 -11.36 -5.06
C ALA A 23 0.70 -11.33 -3.99
N ALA A 24 0.59 -10.22 -3.24
CA ALA A 24 -0.53 -9.97 -2.35
C ALA A 24 -1.79 -9.53 -3.14
N PRO A 25 -3.02 -9.81 -2.64
CA PRO A 25 -4.25 -9.37 -3.29
C PRO A 25 -4.30 -7.83 -3.38
N ARG A 26 -4.78 -7.32 -4.50
CA ARG A 26 -4.82 -5.89 -4.81
C ARG A 26 -6.25 -5.38 -4.93
N THR A 27 -6.45 -4.08 -4.67
CA THR A 27 -7.75 -3.43 -4.88
C THR A 27 -7.98 -3.14 -6.36
N ALA A 28 -9.25 -2.91 -6.72
CA ALA A 28 -9.64 -2.42 -8.05
C ALA A 28 -9.36 -0.92 -8.24
N THR A 29 -9.10 -0.18 -7.16
CA THR A 29 -8.82 1.26 -7.20
C THR A 29 -7.38 1.51 -7.62
N THR A 30 -7.20 2.37 -8.62
CA THR A 30 -5.90 2.80 -9.11
C THR A 30 -5.65 4.24 -8.69
N TYR A 31 -4.45 4.52 -8.21
CA TYR A 31 -4.00 5.86 -7.86
C TYR A 31 -2.99 6.36 -8.88
N ALA A 32 -3.26 7.49 -9.53
CA ALA A 32 -2.32 8.14 -10.42
C ALA A 32 -1.46 9.13 -9.62
N VAL A 33 -0.18 8.87 -9.49
CA VAL A 33 0.77 9.65 -8.70
C VAL A 33 1.93 10.12 -9.58
N ARG A 34 2.32 11.38 -9.42
CA ARG A 34 3.56 11.91 -10.01
C ARG A 34 4.66 11.85 -8.96
N LEU A 35 5.73 11.15 -9.28
CA LEU A 35 6.90 11.04 -8.40
C LEU A 35 7.82 12.25 -8.57
N THR A 36 8.63 12.51 -7.54
CA THR A 36 9.77 13.43 -7.69
C THR A 36 10.79 12.85 -8.66
N VAL A 37 11.66 13.67 -9.21
CA VAL A 37 12.70 13.21 -10.13
C VAL A 37 13.63 12.20 -9.43
N ASP A 38 13.99 12.47 -8.18
CA ASP A 38 14.87 11.61 -7.39
C ASP A 38 14.23 10.25 -7.10
N ASP A 39 12.96 10.24 -6.68
CA ASP A 39 12.23 8.99 -6.41
C ASP A 39 12.06 8.17 -7.69
N ALA A 40 11.75 8.83 -8.80
CA ALA A 40 11.62 8.17 -10.10
C ALA A 40 12.95 7.55 -10.56
N ALA A 41 14.07 8.25 -10.35
CA ALA A 41 15.40 7.76 -10.68
C ALA A 41 15.78 6.53 -9.83
N GLN A 42 15.53 6.58 -8.53
CA GLN A 42 15.76 5.45 -7.62
C GLN A 42 14.88 4.25 -7.96
N LEU A 43 13.62 4.48 -8.29
CA LEU A 43 12.71 3.44 -8.72
C LEU A 43 13.16 2.77 -10.02
N ALA A 44 13.63 3.55 -10.99
CA ALA A 44 14.19 3.02 -12.24
C ALA A 44 15.44 2.18 -11.98
N ALA A 45 16.32 2.61 -11.09
CA ALA A 45 17.50 1.85 -10.69
C ALA A 45 17.11 0.51 -10.04
N LEU A 46 16.12 0.49 -9.15
CA LEU A 46 15.61 -0.73 -8.54
C LEU A 46 15.00 -1.69 -9.58
N ALA A 47 14.25 -1.17 -10.54
CA ALA A 47 13.67 -1.98 -11.61
C ALA A 47 14.74 -2.63 -12.50
N GLU A 48 15.88 -1.95 -12.70
CA GLU A 48 17.01 -2.49 -13.43
C GLU A 48 17.78 -3.56 -12.61
N MET A 49 17.94 -3.33 -11.30
CA MET A 49 18.58 -4.30 -10.39
C MET A 49 17.74 -5.56 -10.16
N PHE A 50 16.43 -5.44 -10.21
CA PHE A 50 15.46 -6.52 -9.97
C PHE A 50 14.50 -6.68 -11.15
N PRO A 51 14.99 -7.23 -12.29
CA PRO A 51 14.22 -7.26 -13.56
C PRO A 51 12.95 -8.14 -13.50
N GLY A 52 12.81 -9.00 -12.50
CA GLY A 52 11.60 -9.80 -12.26
C GLY A 52 10.42 -9.00 -11.66
N ARG A 53 10.60 -7.71 -11.36
CA ARG A 53 9.60 -6.82 -10.77
C ARG A 53 9.28 -5.66 -11.68
N SER A 54 7.98 -5.36 -11.87
CA SER A 54 7.58 -4.14 -12.55
C SER A 54 7.72 -2.92 -11.62
N ALA A 55 7.76 -1.72 -12.19
CA ALA A 55 7.78 -0.47 -11.42
C ALA A 55 6.56 -0.37 -10.49
N GLU A 56 5.38 -0.77 -10.96
CA GLU A 56 4.15 -0.76 -10.17
C GLU A 56 4.22 -1.73 -8.99
N GLN A 57 4.81 -2.91 -9.18
CA GLN A 57 5.02 -3.87 -8.09
C GLN A 57 5.97 -3.31 -7.04
N LEU A 58 7.08 -2.71 -7.46
CA LEU A 58 8.05 -2.07 -6.56
C LEU A 58 7.40 -0.94 -5.75
N ILE A 59 6.64 -0.06 -6.40
CA ILE A 59 5.90 1.02 -5.73
C ILE A 59 4.94 0.45 -4.69
N SER A 60 4.15 -0.55 -5.05
CA SER A 60 3.16 -1.15 -4.14
C SER A 60 3.81 -1.80 -2.92
N GLU A 61 4.92 -2.50 -3.10
CA GLU A 61 5.64 -3.18 -2.03
C GLU A 61 6.35 -2.18 -1.11
N LEU A 62 7.01 -1.17 -1.69
CA LEU A 62 7.65 -0.09 -0.92
C LEU A 62 6.62 0.71 -0.11
N LEU A 63 5.46 1.02 -0.70
CA LEU A 63 4.37 1.69 -0.01
C LEU A 63 3.84 0.86 1.16
N SER A 64 3.68 -0.45 0.98
CA SER A 64 3.22 -1.36 2.02
C SER A 64 4.13 -1.35 3.24
N VAL A 65 5.44 -1.40 3.02
CA VAL A 65 6.43 -1.33 4.11
C VAL A 65 6.45 0.05 4.73
N GLY A 66 6.46 1.11 3.91
CA GLY A 66 6.47 2.49 4.39
C GLY A 66 5.25 2.82 5.26
N LEU A 67 4.06 2.36 4.92
CA LEU A 67 2.86 2.54 5.74
C LEU A 67 2.94 1.82 7.08
N LYS A 68 3.53 0.63 7.13
CA LYS A 68 3.74 -0.10 8.39
C LYS A 68 4.76 0.58 9.27
N GLU A 69 5.87 1.03 8.71
CA GLU A 69 6.89 1.78 9.45
C GLU A 69 6.35 3.13 9.96
N LEU A 70 5.56 3.83 9.14
CA LEU A 70 4.88 5.05 9.57
C LEU A 70 3.95 4.80 10.75
N ALA A 71 3.14 3.74 10.69
CA ALA A 71 2.24 3.37 11.77
C ALA A 71 3.01 3.04 13.07
N ALA A 72 4.13 2.32 12.95
CA ALA A 72 4.99 1.99 14.08
C ALA A 72 5.72 3.23 14.67
N ALA A 73 5.98 4.24 13.85
CA ALA A 73 6.62 5.48 14.27
C ALA A 73 5.67 6.50 14.91
N MET A 74 4.36 6.26 14.87
CA MET A 74 3.39 7.12 15.52
C MET A 74 3.61 7.11 17.03
N PRO A 75 3.67 8.31 17.69
CA PRO A 75 3.99 8.39 19.11
C PRO A 75 2.85 7.88 19.98
N TYR A 76 3.20 7.12 21.02
CA TYR A 76 2.31 6.81 22.12
C TYR A 76 2.10 8.04 22.99
N VAL A 77 0.86 8.37 23.30
CA VAL A 77 0.50 9.43 24.23
C VAL A 77 -0.39 8.85 25.32
N ALA A 78 0.12 8.81 26.54
CA ALA A 78 -0.61 8.28 27.69
C ALA A 78 -1.83 9.14 28.03
N GLY A 79 -3.00 8.52 28.05
CA GLY A 79 -4.23 9.11 28.56
C GLY A 79 -4.33 9.02 30.08
N ARG A 80 -5.51 9.26 30.60
CA ARG A 80 -5.79 9.20 32.07
C ARG A 80 -6.36 7.87 32.51
N ARG A 81 -6.91 7.09 31.60
CA ARG A 81 -7.57 5.82 31.91
C ARG A 81 -6.57 4.68 31.89
N ILE A 82 -6.57 3.88 32.96
CA ILE A 82 -5.81 2.63 33.03
C ILE A 82 -6.60 1.56 32.30
N ILE A 83 -5.97 0.88 31.33
CA ILE A 83 -6.59 -0.17 30.52
C ILE A 83 -6.15 -1.57 30.93
N SER A 84 -4.97 -1.71 31.52
CA SER A 84 -4.41 -2.98 31.98
C SER A 84 -3.28 -2.74 32.99
N THR A 85 -2.69 -3.82 33.43
CA THR A 85 -1.48 -3.82 34.28
C THR A 85 -0.44 -4.69 33.56
N ASP A 86 0.81 -4.25 33.54
CA ASP A 86 1.91 -5.02 32.95
C ASP A 86 2.39 -6.16 33.83
N GLU A 87 3.41 -6.90 33.39
CA GLU A 87 3.98 -8.03 34.10
C GLU A 87 4.64 -7.65 35.43
N GLN A 88 5.05 -6.38 35.58
CA GLN A 88 5.67 -5.83 36.78
C GLN A 88 4.64 -5.26 37.77
N GLY A 89 3.36 -5.21 37.36
CA GLY A 89 2.28 -4.67 38.18
C GLY A 89 2.05 -3.16 37.99
N ASP A 90 2.73 -2.55 37.03
CA ASP A 90 2.57 -1.13 36.73
C ASP A 90 1.34 -0.86 35.84
N PRO A 91 0.65 0.28 36.03
CA PRO A 91 -0.54 0.59 35.26
C PRO A 91 -0.19 0.96 33.81
N VAL A 92 -0.90 0.32 32.87
CA VAL A 92 -0.84 0.66 31.44
C VAL A 92 -2.00 1.60 31.13
N TYR A 93 -1.66 2.80 30.65
CA TYR A 93 -2.63 3.83 30.28
C TYR A 93 -3.08 3.68 28.84
N GLU A 94 -4.30 4.16 28.56
CA GLU A 94 -4.80 4.23 27.18
C GLU A 94 -3.91 5.12 26.31
N ASP A 95 -3.78 4.75 25.04
CA ASP A 95 -3.09 5.57 24.04
C ASP A 95 -4.09 6.58 23.45
N ILE A 96 -3.89 7.86 23.72
CA ILE A 96 -4.64 8.98 23.14
C ILE A 96 -3.89 9.66 21.97
N GLY A 97 -2.78 9.08 21.54
CA GLY A 97 -2.03 9.49 20.37
C GLY A 97 -2.72 9.12 19.05
N PRO A 98 -2.03 9.30 17.92
CA PRO A 98 -2.60 9.08 16.60
C PRO A 98 -2.84 7.60 16.25
N THR A 99 -2.14 6.66 16.87
CA THR A 99 -2.17 5.23 16.53
C THR A 99 -3.57 4.63 16.62
N PRO A 100 -4.34 4.75 17.71
CA PRO A 100 -5.66 4.13 17.80
C PRO A 100 -6.63 4.63 16.72
N ARG A 101 -6.63 5.94 16.45
CA ARG A 101 -7.46 6.53 15.41
C ARG A 101 -7.05 6.06 14.02
N PHE A 102 -5.75 6.00 13.75
CA PHE A 102 -5.24 5.48 12.48
C PHE A 102 -5.69 4.04 12.25
N MET A 103 -5.54 3.18 13.25
CA MET A 103 -5.92 1.76 13.18
C MET A 103 -7.43 1.57 13.00
N GLU A 104 -8.25 2.38 13.67
CA GLU A 104 -9.70 2.35 13.53
C GLU A 104 -10.13 2.74 12.13
N LEU A 105 -9.64 3.86 11.62
CA LEU A 105 -9.93 4.33 10.26
C LEU A 105 -9.45 3.33 9.20
N ALA A 106 -8.28 2.76 9.37
CA ALA A 106 -7.75 1.73 8.46
C ALA A 106 -8.66 0.50 8.41
N ARG A 107 -9.20 0.04 9.56
CA ARG A 107 -10.17 -1.07 9.60
C ARG A 107 -11.47 -0.73 8.89
N LEU A 108 -11.99 0.47 9.08
CA LEU A 108 -13.21 0.94 8.41
C LEU A 108 -13.05 0.93 6.89
N HIS A 109 -11.97 1.54 6.40
CA HIS A 109 -11.69 1.58 4.97
C HIS A 109 -11.40 0.20 4.40
N ARG A 110 -10.72 -0.67 5.12
CA ARG A 110 -10.50 -2.05 4.71
C ARG A 110 -11.80 -2.80 4.50
N ARG A 111 -12.74 -2.73 5.44
CA ARG A 111 -14.05 -3.35 5.31
C ARG A 111 -14.82 -2.84 4.09
N ALA A 112 -14.77 -1.52 3.85
CA ALA A 112 -15.42 -0.92 2.70
C ALA A 112 -14.80 -1.42 1.37
N LEU A 113 -13.49 -1.55 1.31
CA LEU A 113 -12.77 -2.06 0.14
C LEU A 113 -13.04 -3.55 -0.12
N GLU A 114 -13.14 -4.36 0.95
CA GLU A 114 -13.46 -5.79 0.85
C GLU A 114 -14.90 -6.03 0.38
N GLN A 115 -15.82 -5.12 0.68
CA GLN A 115 -17.23 -5.20 0.27
C GLN A 115 -17.49 -4.61 -1.12
N SER A 116 -16.56 -3.84 -1.67
CA SER A 116 -16.68 -3.26 -3.01
C SER A 116 -16.27 -4.29 -4.07
N PRO A 117 -17.20 -4.75 -4.93
CA PRO A 117 -16.82 -5.66 -6.01
C PRO A 117 -15.81 -4.98 -6.95
N PRO A 118 -14.87 -5.74 -7.55
CA PRO A 118 -13.93 -5.17 -8.50
C PRO A 118 -14.70 -4.51 -9.64
N ARG A 119 -14.45 -3.22 -9.85
CA ARG A 119 -15.06 -2.47 -10.94
C ARG A 119 -14.55 -3.05 -12.26
N PRO A 120 -15.43 -3.48 -13.18
CA PRO A 120 -14.99 -4.01 -14.46
C PRO A 120 -14.14 -2.95 -15.19
N PRO A 121 -13.11 -3.36 -15.94
CA PRO A 121 -12.28 -2.43 -16.68
C PRO A 121 -13.17 -1.59 -17.61
N ARG A 122 -13.00 -0.27 -17.57
CA ARG A 122 -13.68 0.64 -18.51
C ARG A 122 -13.36 0.18 -19.92
N PRO A 123 -14.38 -0.06 -20.78
CA PRO A 123 -14.13 -0.40 -22.17
C PRO A 123 -13.26 0.71 -22.79
N ALA A 124 -12.19 0.29 -23.45
CA ALA A 124 -11.31 1.20 -24.16
C ALA A 124 -12.16 2.08 -25.08
N ARG A 125 -12.06 3.39 -24.89
CA ARG A 125 -12.74 4.38 -25.70
C ARG A 125 -12.21 4.25 -27.13
N THR A 126 -12.93 3.47 -27.96
CA THR A 126 -12.63 3.33 -29.38
C THR A 126 -12.62 4.73 -30.01
N LYS A 127 -11.45 5.18 -30.43
CA LYS A 127 -11.32 6.39 -31.24
C LYS A 127 -12.17 6.20 -32.49
N LYS A 128 -13.32 6.88 -32.54
CA LYS A 128 -14.20 6.93 -33.70
C LYS A 128 -13.35 7.45 -34.89
N LYS A 129 -13.01 6.57 -35.82
CA LYS A 129 -12.32 6.93 -37.07
C LYS A 129 -13.13 8.02 -37.76
N ARG A 130 -12.58 9.25 -37.83
CA ARG A 130 -13.15 10.32 -38.65
C ARG A 130 -13.18 9.84 -40.10
N ARG A 131 -14.36 9.71 -40.67
CA ARG A 131 -14.55 9.50 -42.12
C ARG A 131 -13.97 10.74 -42.86
N PRO A 132 -13.18 10.54 -43.91
CA PRO A 132 -12.77 11.66 -44.73
C PRO A 132 -13.99 12.26 -45.45
N ARG A 133 -14.14 13.58 -45.37
CA ARG A 133 -15.12 14.35 -46.16
C ARG A 133 -14.77 14.14 -47.65
N ARG A 134 -15.68 13.52 -48.38
CA ARG A 134 -15.65 13.51 -49.84
C ARG A 134 -15.80 14.95 -50.32
N ALA A 135 -14.79 15.46 -51.07
CA ALA A 135 -14.91 16.72 -51.79
C ALA A 135 -15.94 16.52 -52.91
N ALA A 136 -16.95 17.37 -52.88
CA ALA A 136 -17.90 17.51 -53.98
C ALA A 136 -17.28 18.42 -55.04
N ARG A 137 -17.36 17.98 -56.29
CA ARG A 137 -17.13 18.83 -57.46
C ARG A 137 -18.32 19.72 -57.67
#